data_aff1de5a705bea0c456fcf961a3341cd
#
_entry.id   aff1de5a705bea0c456fcf961a3341cd
#
_cell.length_a   1.000
_cell.length_b   1.000
_cell.length_c   1.000
_cell.angle_alpha   90.00
_cell.angle_beta   90.00
_cell.angle_gamma   90.00
#
_symmetry.space_group_name_H-M   'P 1'
#
loop_
_entity.id
_entity.type
_entity.pdbx_description
1 polymer ?
#
loop_
_entity_poly.entity_id
_entity_poly.type
_entity_poly.pdbx_seq_one_letter_code
_entity_poly.pdbx_strand_id
1 'polypeptide(L)'
;FQCLPESRSTQDVKQIVITASGGPFHGKNIDELNNVGVQDALNHPNWEMGSKISIDSATLVNKCLELIEACYLFDMDESFFELVIHPESIVHSIVTFNDGSSICQMSNPDMRVPIANAMSYDKRLSIPFQPIDFNNLKLNFESFPNDRAEIVHLAREAVREDSSKGIYFNAAN
;
A
#
# COMPACT_ATOMS: atom_id res chain seq x y z
N PHE A 1 2.40 11.45 -2.46
CA PHE A 1 2.54 12.92 -2.42
C PHE A 1 3.68 13.35 -1.50
N GLN A 2 3.81 12.87 -0.27
CA GLN A 2 4.79 13.34 0.71
C GLN A 2 6.26 13.09 0.31
N CYS A 3 6.52 12.17 -0.61
CA CYS A 3 7.85 11.85 -1.13
C CYS A 3 8.19 12.57 -2.45
N LEU A 4 7.23 13.24 -3.05
CA LEU A 4 7.44 14.01 -4.28
C LEU A 4 7.97 15.42 -3.96
N PRO A 5 8.64 16.10 -4.91
CA PRO A 5 9.04 17.50 -4.75
C PRO A 5 7.80 18.40 -4.59
N GLU A 6 8.00 19.63 -4.15
CA GLU A 6 6.90 20.61 -3.95
C GLU A 6 6.05 20.82 -5.22
N SER A 7 6.67 20.75 -6.40
CA SER A 7 5.97 20.80 -7.68
C SER A 7 5.04 19.62 -7.94
N ARG A 8 5.18 18.54 -7.14
CA ARG A 8 4.50 17.25 -7.32
C ARG A 8 4.71 16.64 -8.71
N SER A 9 5.76 17.05 -9.40
CA SER A 9 6.15 16.48 -10.68
C SER A 9 6.56 15.02 -10.52
N THR A 10 6.07 14.17 -11.42
CA THR A 10 6.45 12.76 -11.54
C THR A 10 7.50 12.53 -12.64
N GLN A 11 7.96 13.57 -13.31
CA GLN A 11 8.86 13.49 -14.47
C GLN A 11 10.18 12.78 -14.15
N ASP A 12 10.71 12.96 -12.95
CA ASP A 12 11.97 12.36 -12.51
C ASP A 12 11.78 11.07 -11.71
N VAL A 13 10.54 10.60 -11.57
CA VAL A 13 10.21 9.35 -10.86
C VAL A 13 10.53 8.17 -11.76
N LYS A 14 11.36 7.27 -11.24
CA LYS A 14 11.68 5.99 -11.87
C LYS A 14 10.74 4.88 -11.42
N GLN A 15 10.38 4.87 -10.12
CA GLN A 15 9.58 3.82 -9.52
C GLN A 15 8.92 4.31 -8.24
N ILE A 16 7.73 3.82 -7.98
CA ILE A 16 7.02 4.00 -6.71
C ILE A 16 6.74 2.62 -6.11
N VAL A 17 7.21 2.40 -4.89
CA VAL A 17 6.91 1.19 -4.13
C VAL A 17 5.77 1.48 -3.17
N ILE A 18 4.71 0.69 -3.26
CA ILE A 18 3.58 0.69 -2.33
C ILE A 18 3.76 -0.50 -1.39
N THR A 19 3.87 -0.24 -0.10
CA THR A 19 4.09 -1.29 0.89
C THR A 19 2.78 -1.86 1.41
N ALA A 20 2.76 -3.15 1.68
CA ALA A 20 1.64 -3.86 2.31
C ALA A 20 2.11 -4.53 3.60
N SER A 21 1.26 -4.56 4.64
CA SER A 21 1.57 -5.31 5.87
C SER A 21 1.63 -6.84 5.67
N GLY A 22 1.05 -7.33 4.58
CA GLY A 22 0.82 -8.75 4.35
C GLY A 22 -0.49 -9.27 4.94
N GLY A 23 -1.15 -8.47 5.78
CA GLY A 23 -2.42 -8.80 6.41
C GLY A 23 -2.31 -9.95 7.44
N PRO A 24 -3.46 -10.45 7.93
CA PRO A 24 -3.49 -11.52 8.95
C PRO A 24 -2.97 -12.87 8.43
N PHE A 25 -2.82 -13.01 7.13
CA PHE A 25 -2.34 -14.25 6.51
C PHE A 25 -0.91 -14.16 5.97
N HIS A 26 -0.16 -13.15 6.42
CA HIS A 26 1.26 -13.03 6.10
C HIS A 26 2.03 -14.31 6.46
N GLY A 27 2.85 -14.79 5.53
CA GLY A 27 3.63 -16.02 5.69
C GLY A 27 2.86 -17.33 5.48
N LYS A 28 1.54 -17.29 5.23
CA LYS A 28 0.75 -18.47 4.89
C LYS A 28 0.68 -18.65 3.37
N ASN A 29 0.84 -19.89 2.91
CA ASN A 29 0.58 -20.25 1.53
C ASN A 29 -0.93 -20.46 1.28
N ILE A 30 -1.33 -20.55 -0.01
CA ILE A 30 -2.74 -20.62 -0.38
C ILE A 30 -3.43 -21.89 0.14
N ASP A 31 -2.72 -23.00 0.27
CA ASP A 31 -3.29 -24.26 0.79
C ASP A 31 -3.64 -24.16 2.27
N GLU A 32 -2.87 -23.40 3.04
CA GLU A 32 -3.13 -23.14 4.45
C GLU A 32 -4.37 -22.25 4.66
N LEU A 33 -4.80 -21.51 3.63
CA LEU A 33 -5.99 -20.67 3.68
C LEU A 33 -7.30 -21.45 3.53
N ASN A 34 -7.27 -22.71 3.10
CA ASN A 34 -8.48 -23.52 2.94
C ASN A 34 -9.29 -23.71 4.23
N ASN A 35 -8.67 -23.51 5.37
CA ASN A 35 -9.29 -23.72 6.68
C ASN A 35 -9.48 -22.42 7.50
N VAL A 36 -9.24 -21.24 6.90
CA VAL A 36 -9.42 -19.97 7.60
C VAL A 36 -10.87 -19.50 7.50
N GLY A 37 -11.35 -18.89 8.58
CA GLY A 37 -12.70 -18.33 8.65
C GLY A 37 -12.69 -16.81 8.54
N VAL A 38 -13.89 -16.23 8.43
CA VAL A 38 -14.08 -14.77 8.38
C VAL A 38 -13.44 -14.07 9.58
N GLN A 39 -13.53 -14.68 10.77
CA GLN A 39 -12.94 -14.08 11.98
C GLN A 39 -11.41 -13.99 11.91
N ASP A 40 -10.75 -14.94 11.25
CA ASP A 40 -9.31 -14.91 11.06
C ASP A 40 -8.91 -13.76 10.10
N ALA A 41 -9.72 -13.52 9.07
CA ALA A 41 -9.51 -12.43 8.13
C ALA A 41 -9.75 -11.05 8.76
N LEU A 42 -10.66 -10.94 9.73
CA LEU A 42 -10.97 -9.69 10.44
C LEU A 42 -9.90 -9.32 11.50
N ASN A 43 -9.06 -10.24 11.91
CA ASN A 43 -8.07 -10.04 12.95
C ASN A 43 -6.74 -9.51 12.37
N HIS A 44 -6.71 -8.23 11.96
CA HIS A 44 -5.51 -7.61 11.40
C HIS A 44 -4.45 -7.34 12.49
N PRO A 45 -3.15 -7.71 12.27
CA PRO A 45 -2.12 -7.62 13.31
C PRO A 45 -1.75 -6.17 13.71
N ASN A 46 -1.81 -5.22 12.78
CA ASN A 46 -1.28 -3.86 12.98
C ASN A 46 -2.35 -2.76 12.93
N TRP A 47 -3.52 -3.03 12.36
CA TRP A 47 -4.54 -2.03 12.10
C TRP A 47 -5.89 -2.45 12.67
N GLU A 48 -6.55 -1.54 13.37
CA GLU A 48 -7.97 -1.66 13.73
C GLU A 48 -8.80 -0.97 12.66
N MET A 49 -9.53 -1.76 11.86
CA MET A 49 -10.21 -1.30 10.65
C MET A 49 -11.62 -1.87 10.56
N GLY A 50 -12.43 -1.27 9.67
CA GLY A 50 -13.74 -1.83 9.30
C GLY A 50 -13.62 -3.18 8.58
N SER A 51 -14.69 -3.98 8.64
CA SER A 51 -14.70 -5.39 8.17
C SER A 51 -14.30 -5.52 6.71
N LYS A 52 -14.78 -4.64 5.80
CA LYS A 52 -14.43 -4.71 4.39
C LYS A 52 -12.93 -4.54 4.17
N ILE A 53 -12.33 -3.48 4.73
CA ILE A 53 -10.89 -3.22 4.55
C ILE A 53 -10.04 -4.32 5.19
N SER A 54 -10.49 -4.92 6.31
CA SER A 54 -9.80 -6.05 6.92
C SER A 54 -9.77 -7.27 6.00
N ILE A 55 -10.86 -7.58 5.32
CA ILE A 55 -10.94 -8.65 4.33
C ILE A 55 -10.07 -8.30 3.10
N ASP A 56 -10.18 -7.08 2.58
CA ASP A 56 -9.35 -6.62 1.46
C ASP A 56 -7.85 -6.72 1.78
N SER A 57 -7.47 -6.44 3.04
CA SER A 57 -6.08 -6.62 3.50
C SER A 57 -5.69 -8.08 3.61
N ALA A 58 -6.58 -8.94 4.13
CA ALA A 58 -6.33 -10.38 4.27
C ALA A 58 -6.14 -11.07 2.91
N THR A 59 -6.84 -10.62 1.89
CA THR A 59 -6.76 -11.12 0.51
C THR A 59 -5.69 -10.41 -0.33
N LEU A 60 -5.05 -9.37 0.20
CA LEU A 60 -4.15 -8.44 -0.49
C LEU A 60 -4.82 -7.59 -1.61
N VAL A 61 -6.14 -7.67 -1.74
CA VAL A 61 -6.92 -6.86 -2.69
C VAL A 61 -6.81 -5.38 -2.38
N ASN A 62 -6.76 -5.00 -1.10
CA ASN A 62 -6.60 -3.59 -0.72
C ASN A 62 -5.38 -2.96 -1.40
N LYS A 63 -4.27 -3.67 -1.45
CA LYS A 63 -3.04 -3.16 -2.08
C LYS A 63 -3.14 -3.07 -3.60
N CYS A 64 -3.91 -3.95 -4.20
CA CYS A 64 -4.24 -3.88 -5.62
C CYS A 64 -5.16 -2.69 -5.94
N LEU A 65 -6.13 -2.39 -5.07
CA LEU A 65 -6.96 -1.19 -5.19
C LEU A 65 -6.14 0.09 -5.05
N GLU A 66 -5.18 0.12 -4.12
CA GLU A 66 -4.26 1.24 -3.97
C GLU A 66 -3.34 1.42 -5.20
N LEU A 67 -2.93 0.34 -5.87
CA LEU A 67 -2.21 0.42 -7.14
C LEU A 67 -3.06 1.08 -8.21
N ILE A 68 -4.31 0.64 -8.37
CA ILE A 68 -5.27 1.24 -9.32
C ILE A 68 -5.46 2.73 -9.00
N GLU A 69 -5.72 3.05 -7.73
CA GLU A 69 -5.88 4.44 -7.26
C GLU A 69 -4.66 5.30 -7.58
N ALA A 70 -3.46 4.77 -7.30
CA ALA A 70 -2.21 5.50 -7.54
C ALA A 70 -1.99 5.81 -9.02
N CYS A 71 -2.32 4.89 -9.93
CA CYS A 71 -2.24 5.14 -11.37
C CYS A 71 -3.09 6.34 -11.79
N TYR A 72 -4.34 6.40 -11.32
CA TYR A 72 -5.24 7.53 -11.62
C TYR A 72 -4.83 8.81 -10.90
N LEU A 73 -4.42 8.72 -9.64
CA LEU A 73 -4.09 9.88 -8.80
C LEU A 73 -2.84 10.62 -9.30
N PHE A 74 -1.88 9.89 -9.82
CA PHE A 74 -0.60 10.43 -10.30
C PHE A 74 -0.51 10.53 -11.82
N ASP A 75 -1.54 10.06 -12.55
CA ASP A 75 -1.54 9.96 -14.01
C ASP A 75 -0.28 9.23 -14.53
N MET A 76 0.01 8.08 -13.92
CA MET A 76 1.18 7.26 -14.22
C MET A 76 0.78 5.86 -14.66
N ASP A 77 1.56 5.31 -15.61
CA ASP A 77 1.41 3.92 -16.04
C ASP A 77 1.66 2.95 -14.88
N GLU A 78 0.94 1.83 -14.87
CA GLU A 78 1.01 0.84 -13.80
C GLU A 78 2.41 0.20 -13.64
N SER A 79 3.24 0.25 -14.68
CA SER A 79 4.63 -0.26 -14.66
C SER A 79 5.56 0.53 -13.74
N PHE A 80 5.19 1.76 -13.39
CA PHE A 80 5.93 2.56 -12.41
C PHE A 80 5.75 2.09 -10.97
N PHE A 81 4.71 1.25 -10.72
CA PHE A 81 4.35 0.84 -9.36
C PHE A 81 4.78 -0.59 -9.06
N GLU A 82 5.44 -0.77 -7.93
CA GLU A 82 5.79 -2.07 -7.36
C GLU A 82 5.08 -2.28 -6.02
N LEU A 83 4.64 -3.51 -5.76
CA LEU A 83 4.05 -3.91 -4.50
C LEU A 83 5.05 -4.74 -3.71
N VAL A 84 5.26 -4.39 -2.45
CA VAL A 84 6.23 -5.03 -1.55
C VAL A 84 5.57 -5.28 -0.19
N ILE A 85 5.85 -6.43 0.41
CA ILE A 85 5.42 -6.72 1.78
C ILE A 85 6.41 -6.07 2.76
N HIS A 86 5.88 -5.33 3.72
CA HIS A 86 6.60 -4.71 4.82
C HIS A 86 5.79 -4.93 6.12
N PRO A 87 6.06 -6.03 6.83
CA PRO A 87 5.23 -6.46 7.95
C PRO A 87 5.11 -5.44 9.08
N GLU A 88 6.17 -4.67 9.33
CA GLU A 88 6.18 -3.66 10.40
C GLU A 88 5.27 -2.47 10.11
N SER A 89 4.89 -2.25 8.86
CA SER A 89 4.00 -1.15 8.44
C SER A 89 4.47 0.24 8.89
N ILE A 90 5.78 0.46 8.95
CA ILE A 90 6.40 1.74 9.31
C ILE A 90 6.70 2.59 8.06
N VAL A 91 7.22 1.95 7.01
CA VAL A 91 7.39 2.58 5.70
C VAL A 91 6.11 2.37 4.89
N HIS A 92 5.48 3.44 4.45
CA HIS A 92 4.19 3.38 3.76
C HIS A 92 4.32 3.51 2.24
N SER A 93 5.35 4.22 1.78
CA SER A 93 5.69 4.33 0.36
C SER A 93 7.16 4.71 0.18
N ILE A 94 7.73 4.32 -0.96
CA ILE A 94 9.08 4.70 -1.37
C ILE A 94 9.00 5.21 -2.81
N VAL A 95 9.60 6.38 -3.08
CA VAL A 95 9.75 6.93 -4.42
C VAL A 95 11.23 6.90 -4.79
N THR A 96 11.56 6.21 -5.86
CA THR A 96 12.91 6.16 -6.43
C THR A 96 12.96 7.07 -7.66
N PHE A 97 13.99 7.90 -7.73
CA PHE A 97 14.19 8.86 -8.81
C PHE A 97 15.22 8.37 -9.85
N ASN A 98 15.27 9.04 -10.99
CA ASN A 98 16.17 8.69 -12.10
C ASN A 98 17.66 8.79 -11.77
N ASP A 99 18.03 9.56 -10.74
CA ASP A 99 19.40 9.64 -10.21
C ASP A 99 19.79 8.48 -9.29
N GLY A 100 18.84 7.57 -9.02
CA GLY A 100 19.01 6.41 -8.13
C GLY A 100 18.73 6.69 -6.65
N SER A 101 18.45 7.93 -6.27
CA SER A 101 18.04 8.23 -4.89
C SER A 101 16.62 7.74 -4.60
N SER A 102 16.34 7.44 -3.34
CA SER A 102 15.00 7.04 -2.88
C SER A 102 14.58 7.84 -1.66
N ILE A 103 13.32 8.28 -1.65
CA ILE A 103 12.70 8.95 -0.52
C ILE A 103 11.54 8.10 -0.04
N CYS A 104 11.44 7.89 1.26
CA CYS A 104 10.31 7.14 1.85
C CYS A 104 9.52 7.99 2.84
N GLN A 105 8.22 7.72 2.91
CA GLN A 105 7.37 8.22 3.99
C GLN A 105 7.27 7.16 5.07
N MET A 106 7.59 7.57 6.30
CA MET A 106 7.61 6.70 7.47
C MET A 106 6.78 7.31 8.61
N SER A 107 5.98 6.49 9.26
CA SER A 107 5.31 6.80 10.52
C SER A 107 4.86 5.51 11.21
N ASN A 108 4.57 5.56 12.50
CA ASN A 108 3.79 4.48 13.10
C ASN A 108 2.43 4.36 12.39
N PRO A 109 1.81 3.18 12.37
CA PRO A 109 0.50 2.96 11.76
C PRO A 109 -0.58 3.85 12.40
N ASP A 110 -0.84 5.00 11.80
CA ASP A 110 -1.79 6.00 12.31
C ASP A 110 -2.38 6.79 11.13
N MET A 111 -3.66 6.57 10.84
CA MET A 111 -4.38 7.24 9.75
C MET A 111 -4.50 8.76 9.92
N ARG A 112 -4.31 9.28 11.13
CA ARG A 112 -4.29 10.75 11.35
C ARG A 112 -3.18 11.43 10.56
N VAL A 113 -2.05 10.75 10.36
CA VAL A 113 -0.89 11.31 9.61
C VAL A 113 -1.25 11.59 8.16
N PRO A 114 -1.69 10.61 7.34
CA PRO A 114 -2.05 10.86 5.94
C PRO A 114 -3.30 11.76 5.82
N ILE A 115 -4.28 11.64 6.72
CA ILE A 115 -5.47 12.50 6.70
C ILE A 115 -5.10 13.96 6.95
N ALA A 116 -4.27 14.24 7.97
CA ALA A 116 -3.81 15.58 8.26
C ALA A 116 -3.01 16.17 7.09
N ASN A 117 -2.18 15.37 6.43
CA ASN A 117 -1.46 15.81 5.24
C ASN A 117 -2.41 16.13 4.08
N ALA A 118 -3.41 15.28 3.82
CA ALA A 118 -4.39 15.51 2.76
C ALA A 118 -5.22 16.79 3.02
N MET A 119 -5.62 17.03 4.26
CA MET A 119 -6.41 18.21 4.64
C MET A 119 -5.60 19.51 4.60
N SER A 120 -4.33 19.47 4.89
CA SER A 120 -3.48 20.66 4.96
C SER A 120 -2.85 21.07 3.65
N TYR A 121 -2.79 20.16 2.70
CA TYR A 121 -2.23 20.25 1.35
C TYR A 121 -0.76 20.72 1.28
N ASP A 122 -0.40 21.86 1.86
CA ASP A 122 0.94 22.45 1.75
C ASP A 122 1.68 22.56 3.09
N LYS A 123 1.03 22.22 4.19
CA LYS A 123 1.60 22.39 5.52
C LYS A 123 1.50 21.12 6.34
N ARG A 124 2.52 20.86 7.17
CA ARG A 124 2.44 19.80 8.15
C ARG A 124 1.69 20.29 9.38
N LEU A 125 0.50 19.72 9.62
CA LEU A 125 -0.27 20.02 10.83
C LEU A 125 0.38 19.35 12.05
N SER A 126 0.33 20.03 13.17
CA SER A 126 0.67 19.43 14.47
C SER A 126 -0.49 18.54 14.91
N ILE A 127 -0.24 17.25 15.00
CA ILE A 127 -1.18 16.25 15.52
C ILE A 127 -0.51 15.48 16.65
N PRO A 128 -1.26 14.96 17.64
CA PRO A 128 -0.71 14.02 18.60
C PRO A 128 -0.21 12.77 17.88
N PHE A 129 1.04 12.38 18.09
CA PHE A 129 1.63 11.18 17.47
C PHE A 129 2.58 10.50 18.44
N GLN A 130 2.87 9.23 18.18
CA GLN A 130 3.98 8.52 18.80
C GLN A 130 5.19 8.56 17.85
N PRO A 131 6.36 9.02 18.31
CA PRO A 131 7.56 9.02 17.47
C PRO A 131 8.03 7.59 17.20
N ILE A 132 8.70 7.41 16.05
CA ILE A 132 9.39 6.15 15.73
C ILE A 132 10.62 6.04 16.65
N ASP A 133 10.79 4.89 17.32
CA ASP A 133 12.01 4.58 18.03
C ASP A 133 13.07 4.03 17.07
N PHE A 134 13.90 4.90 16.53
CA PHE A 134 14.94 4.53 15.58
C PHE A 134 16.05 3.65 16.19
N ASN A 135 16.19 3.55 17.51
CA ASN A 135 17.21 2.72 18.12
C ASN A 135 16.86 1.22 18.07
N ASN A 136 15.57 0.92 18.08
CA ASN A 136 15.06 -0.45 18.04
C ASN A 136 14.34 -0.80 16.73
N LEU A 137 14.41 0.10 15.74
CA LEU A 137 13.72 -0.06 14.48
C LEU A 137 14.33 -1.20 13.66
N LYS A 138 13.45 -2.10 13.17
CA LYS A 138 13.76 -3.09 12.14
C LYS A 138 12.81 -2.86 11.00
N LEU A 139 13.33 -2.91 9.79
CA LEU A 139 12.57 -2.75 8.55
C LEU A 139 12.86 -3.95 7.66
N ASN A 140 11.86 -4.80 7.49
CA ASN A 140 11.94 -5.95 6.60
C ASN A 140 11.09 -5.68 5.34
N PHE A 141 11.63 -6.06 4.20
CA PHE A 141 10.93 -5.97 2.92
C PHE A 141 11.00 -7.32 2.22
N GLU A 142 9.85 -7.81 1.80
CA GLU A 142 9.70 -9.11 1.18
C GLU A 142 8.99 -8.96 -0.17
N SER A 143 9.29 -9.83 -1.10
CA SER A 143 8.56 -9.86 -2.37
C SER A 143 7.08 -10.14 -2.13
N PHE A 144 6.23 -9.56 -2.98
CA PHE A 144 4.81 -9.89 -2.98
C PHE A 144 4.63 -11.40 -3.25
N PRO A 145 3.71 -12.10 -2.56
CA PRO A 145 3.56 -13.55 -2.67
C PRO A 145 3.25 -14.01 -4.09
N ASN A 146 4.05 -14.95 -4.63
CA ASN A 146 3.89 -15.46 -5.99
C ASN A 146 2.57 -16.20 -6.21
N ASP A 147 2.07 -16.88 -5.21
CA ASP A 147 0.78 -17.58 -5.23
C ASP A 147 -0.44 -16.65 -5.30
N ARG A 148 -0.20 -15.34 -5.17
CA ARG A 148 -1.20 -14.27 -5.31
C ARG A 148 -0.86 -13.29 -6.44
N ALA A 149 0.06 -13.63 -7.31
CA ALA A 149 0.46 -12.79 -8.43
C ALA A 149 -0.70 -12.53 -9.43
N GLU A 150 -1.64 -13.47 -9.54
CA GLU A 150 -2.81 -13.34 -10.42
C GLU A 150 -3.68 -12.14 -10.08
N ILE A 151 -3.89 -11.85 -8.79
CA ILE A 151 -4.70 -10.70 -8.37
C ILE A 151 -4.02 -9.36 -8.73
N VAL A 152 -2.69 -9.30 -8.65
CA VAL A 152 -1.92 -8.13 -9.09
C VAL A 152 -2.02 -7.96 -10.60
N HIS A 153 -1.95 -9.07 -11.35
CA HIS A 153 -2.11 -9.06 -12.79
C HIS A 153 -3.48 -8.51 -13.19
N LEU A 154 -4.55 -8.99 -12.58
CA LEU A 154 -5.92 -8.49 -12.81
C LEU A 154 -6.07 -7.00 -12.49
N ALA A 155 -5.44 -6.52 -11.41
CA ALA A 155 -5.45 -5.11 -11.05
C ALA A 155 -4.74 -4.25 -12.11
N ARG A 156 -3.60 -4.72 -12.64
CA ARG A 156 -2.87 -4.03 -13.70
C ARG A 156 -3.66 -4.01 -15.02
N GLU A 157 -4.31 -5.11 -15.37
CA GLU A 157 -5.22 -5.16 -16.54
C GLU A 157 -6.38 -4.19 -16.37
N ALA A 158 -6.96 -4.09 -15.18
CA ALA A 158 -8.05 -3.16 -14.91
C ALA A 158 -7.67 -1.69 -15.16
N VAL A 159 -6.41 -1.33 -14.96
CA VAL A 159 -5.90 0.02 -15.29
C VAL A 159 -5.70 0.21 -16.78
N ARG A 160 -5.15 -0.81 -17.47
CA ARG A 160 -4.78 -0.72 -18.90
C ARG A 160 -5.96 -0.62 -19.84
N GLU A 161 -7.06 -1.29 -19.52
CA GLU A 161 -8.12 -1.47 -20.50
C GLU A 161 -9.24 -0.43 -20.42
N ASP A 162 -9.78 -0.15 -19.24
CA ASP A 162 -10.85 0.83 -19.05
C ASP A 162 -11.05 1.18 -17.57
N SER A 163 -11.33 2.45 -17.29
CA SER A 163 -11.60 2.96 -15.94
C SER A 163 -12.76 2.23 -15.23
N SER A 164 -13.72 1.65 -15.97
CA SER A 164 -14.81 0.87 -15.37
C SER A 164 -14.36 -0.46 -14.76
N LYS A 165 -13.23 -1.04 -15.21
CA LYS A 165 -12.74 -2.34 -14.73
C LYS A 165 -12.26 -2.31 -13.28
N GLY A 166 -11.78 -1.17 -12.79
CA GLY A 166 -11.48 -0.98 -11.38
C GLY A 166 -12.71 -1.17 -10.47
N ILE A 167 -13.89 -0.77 -10.96
CA ILE A 167 -15.17 -0.99 -10.25
C ILE A 167 -15.50 -2.48 -10.19
N TYR A 168 -15.34 -3.20 -11.32
CA TYR A 168 -15.57 -4.65 -11.35
C TYR A 168 -14.58 -5.39 -10.46
N PHE A 169 -13.30 -5.00 -10.48
CA PHE A 169 -12.29 -5.57 -9.59
C PHE A 169 -12.67 -5.43 -8.11
N ASN A 170 -13.11 -4.23 -7.70
CA ASN A 170 -13.56 -4.00 -6.32
C ASN A 170 -14.86 -4.75 -5.98
N ALA A 171 -15.77 -4.91 -6.94
CA ALA A 171 -17.04 -5.58 -6.71
C ALA A 171 -16.91 -7.12 -6.66
N ALA A 172 -15.87 -7.68 -7.25
CA ALA A 172 -15.62 -9.12 -7.29
C ALA A 172 -14.97 -9.66 -6.00
N ASN A 173 -14.44 -8.79 -5.14
CA ASN A 173 -13.86 -9.14 -3.85
C ASN A 173 -14.90 -8.95 -2.74
#